data_bb615f315c6c1c1116449b336d4cc270
#
_entry.id   bb615f315c6c1c1116449b336d4cc270
#
_cell.length_a   1.000
_cell.length_b   1.000
_cell.length_c   1.000
_cell.angle_alpha   90.00
_cell.angle_beta   90.00
_cell.angle_gamma   90.00
#
_symmetry.space_group_name_H-M   'P 1'
#
loop_
_entity.id
_entity.type
_entity.pdbx_description
1 polymer ?
#
loop_
_entity_poly.entity_id
_entity_poly.type
_entity_poly.pdbx_seq_one_letter_code
_entity_poly.pdbx_strand_id
1 'polypeptide(L)'
;AGIENAETRDKYDGHTWNAVKMDGQWYQVDCTWDDSNNNYYSFDNRHLYFGLTDELMAIAHPGHEKIYTADGYGTRSVSLADNYFVQNGEAAKWVENYRDRIQTQLEAKTTDFTISADNSSYPPSISGIQNGILAYAINQMDWFCNDSKTQLYATGKAAQLEFKAAYNENKPTGGHPQHVGGSSESTYT
;
A
#
# COMPACT_ATOMS: atom_id res chain seq x y z
N ALA A 1 13.87 -12.69 -16.61
CA ALA A 1 13.83 -12.74 -15.17
C ALA A 1 12.97 -13.92 -14.74
N GLY A 2 13.49 -14.78 -13.87
CA GLY A 2 12.75 -15.93 -13.38
C GLY A 2 11.79 -15.51 -12.26
N ILE A 3 10.68 -16.22 -12.14
CA ILE A 3 9.80 -16.11 -10.98
C ILE A 3 10.31 -17.12 -9.95
N GLU A 4 10.61 -16.66 -8.77
CA GLU A 4 10.91 -17.50 -7.63
C GLU A 4 9.69 -17.56 -6.71
N ASN A 5 9.44 -18.70 -6.10
CA ASN A 5 8.31 -18.91 -5.20
C ASN A 5 8.79 -19.55 -3.90
N ALA A 6 8.27 -19.08 -2.80
CA ALA A 6 8.50 -19.64 -1.48
C ALA A 6 7.16 -19.78 -0.75
N GLU A 7 7.00 -20.88 -0.01
CA GLU A 7 5.82 -21.08 0.81
C GLU A 7 5.92 -20.29 2.10
N THR A 8 4.92 -19.50 2.38
CA THR A 8 4.73 -18.79 3.64
C THR A 8 3.63 -19.46 4.44
N ARG A 9 3.80 -19.59 5.72
CA ARG A 9 2.81 -20.25 6.57
C ARG A 9 2.51 -19.45 7.83
N ASP A 10 1.29 -19.61 8.25
CA ASP A 10 0.85 -19.26 9.58
C ASP A 10 1.42 -20.26 10.60
N LYS A 11 2.02 -19.75 11.65
CA LYS A 11 2.60 -20.59 12.70
C LYS A 11 1.57 -21.26 13.59
N TYR A 12 0.35 -20.70 13.69
CA TYR A 12 -0.63 -21.08 14.69
C TYR A 12 -1.87 -21.77 14.12
N ASP A 13 -2.34 -21.35 12.96
CA ASP A 13 -3.64 -21.79 12.42
C ASP A 13 -3.52 -22.81 11.26
N GLY A 14 -2.32 -23.19 10.89
CA GLY A 14 -2.10 -24.16 9.84
C GLY A 14 -2.41 -23.66 8.43
N HIS A 15 -2.60 -22.34 8.26
CA HIS A 15 -2.78 -21.73 6.96
C HIS A 15 -1.43 -21.47 6.29
N THR A 16 -1.38 -21.67 4.98
CA THR A 16 -0.19 -21.42 4.18
C THR A 16 -0.54 -20.62 2.94
N TRP A 17 0.38 -19.76 2.52
CA TRP A 17 0.30 -19.00 1.30
C TRP A 17 1.68 -18.87 0.66
N ASN A 18 1.81 -18.10 -0.40
CA ASN A 18 3.05 -17.98 -1.13
C ASN A 18 3.68 -16.59 -1.01
N ALA A 19 5.00 -16.56 -0.98
CA ALA A 19 5.78 -15.39 -1.34
C ALA A 19 6.35 -15.61 -2.73
N VAL A 20 6.17 -14.66 -3.62
CA VAL A 20 6.56 -14.73 -5.03
C VAL A 20 7.54 -13.60 -5.34
N LYS A 21 8.63 -13.92 -6.01
CA LYS A 21 9.61 -12.91 -6.43
C LYS A 21 9.33 -12.50 -7.87
N MET A 22 8.98 -11.24 -8.05
CA MET A 22 8.74 -10.62 -9.34
C MET A 22 9.64 -9.40 -9.46
N ASP A 23 10.31 -9.25 -10.59
CA ASP A 23 11.22 -8.12 -10.86
C ASP A 23 12.23 -7.82 -9.75
N GLY A 24 12.72 -8.88 -9.10
CA GLY A 24 13.73 -8.78 -8.04
C GLY A 24 13.18 -8.45 -6.64
N GLN A 25 11.87 -8.26 -6.50
CA GLN A 25 11.18 -7.98 -5.23
C GLN A 25 10.28 -9.13 -4.82
N TRP A 26 10.20 -9.41 -3.52
CA TRP A 26 9.26 -10.38 -2.99
C TRP A 26 7.89 -9.76 -2.73
N TYR A 27 6.84 -10.55 -2.95
CA TYR A 27 5.45 -10.18 -2.72
C TYR A 27 4.72 -11.33 -2.04
N GLN A 28 3.83 -11.01 -1.09
CA GLN A 28 2.95 -11.99 -0.48
C GLN A 28 1.72 -12.19 -1.36
N VAL A 29 1.33 -13.47 -1.54
CA VAL A 29 0.19 -13.87 -2.37
C VAL A 29 -0.58 -14.97 -1.66
N ASP A 30 -1.86 -14.77 -1.40
CA ASP A 30 -2.74 -15.78 -0.81
C ASP A 30 -3.88 -16.11 -1.78
N CYS A 31 -3.64 -17.08 -2.63
CA CYS A 31 -4.63 -17.51 -3.63
C CYS A 31 -5.86 -18.16 -3.00
N THR A 32 -5.72 -18.78 -1.83
CA THR A 32 -6.85 -19.42 -1.14
C THR A 32 -7.87 -18.37 -0.70
N TRP A 33 -7.40 -17.28 -0.13
CA TRP A 33 -8.29 -16.21 0.32
C TRP A 33 -8.78 -15.33 -0.83
N ASP A 34 -8.02 -15.26 -1.92
CA ASP A 34 -8.45 -14.59 -3.15
C ASP A 34 -9.52 -15.40 -3.91
N ASP A 35 -9.58 -16.72 -3.72
CA ASP A 35 -10.62 -17.59 -4.31
C ASP A 35 -11.97 -17.44 -3.56
N SER A 36 -12.41 -16.21 -3.42
CA SER A 36 -13.70 -15.87 -2.81
C SER A 36 -14.75 -15.68 -3.89
N ASN A 37 -15.85 -16.43 -3.77
CA ASN A 37 -17.02 -16.28 -4.65
C ASN A 37 -17.84 -15.02 -4.36
N ASN A 38 -17.47 -14.28 -3.34
CA ASN A 38 -18.20 -13.13 -2.86
C ASN A 38 -17.48 -11.83 -3.16
N ASN A 39 -18.02 -11.06 -4.06
CA ASN A 39 -17.54 -9.71 -4.35
C ASN A 39 -18.54 -8.70 -3.75
N TYR A 40 -18.40 -8.42 -2.45
CA TYR A 40 -19.30 -7.52 -1.71
C TYR A 40 -18.88 -6.05 -1.74
N TYR A 41 -17.72 -5.77 -2.29
CA TYR A 41 -17.11 -4.44 -2.21
C TYR A 41 -17.08 -3.78 -3.59
N SER A 42 -16.83 -2.48 -3.62
CA SER A 42 -16.79 -1.70 -4.85
C SER A 42 -15.54 -1.92 -5.70
N PHE A 43 -14.71 -2.88 -5.35
CA PHE A 43 -13.50 -3.26 -6.08
C PHE A 43 -13.38 -4.78 -6.18
N ASP A 44 -12.51 -5.29 -7.02
CA ASP A 44 -12.30 -6.73 -7.19
C ASP A 44 -11.52 -7.31 -6.00
N ASN A 45 -12.21 -7.55 -4.90
CA ASN A 45 -11.61 -8.10 -3.68
C ASN A 45 -11.09 -9.53 -3.81
N ARG A 46 -11.37 -10.22 -4.93
CA ARG A 46 -10.79 -11.53 -5.25
C ARG A 46 -9.29 -11.46 -5.55
N HIS A 47 -8.74 -10.26 -5.68
CA HIS A 47 -7.31 -10.04 -5.87
C HIS A 47 -6.69 -9.23 -4.72
N LEU A 48 -7.41 -9.13 -3.59
CA LEU A 48 -6.98 -8.32 -2.45
C LEU A 48 -5.63 -8.79 -1.88
N TYR A 49 -5.40 -10.10 -1.90
CA TYR A 49 -4.21 -10.73 -1.33
C TYR A 49 -3.15 -11.05 -2.38
N PHE A 50 -3.15 -10.36 -3.49
CA PHE A 50 -2.17 -10.55 -4.55
C PHE A 50 -1.15 -9.40 -4.58
N GLY A 51 0.10 -9.73 -4.28
CA GLY A 51 1.20 -8.76 -4.37
C GLY A 51 1.27 -7.81 -3.18
N LEU A 52 1.08 -8.31 -1.97
CA LEU A 52 1.12 -7.52 -0.74
C LEU A 52 2.52 -7.48 -0.12
N THR A 53 2.75 -6.43 0.67
CA THR A 53 3.86 -6.37 1.61
C THR A 53 3.60 -7.30 2.81
N ASP A 54 4.66 -7.64 3.54
CA ASP A 54 4.53 -8.38 4.81
C ASP A 54 3.61 -7.64 5.78
N GLU A 55 3.75 -6.33 5.86
CA GLU A 55 2.94 -5.49 6.75
C GLU A 55 1.45 -5.55 6.41
N LEU A 56 1.09 -5.44 5.13
CA LEU A 56 -0.31 -5.49 4.71
C LEU A 56 -0.89 -6.91 4.83
N MET A 57 -0.13 -7.93 4.49
CA MET A 57 -0.56 -9.31 4.66
C MET A 57 -0.86 -9.63 6.13
N ALA A 58 -0.04 -9.12 7.05
CA ALA A 58 -0.21 -9.31 8.48
C ALA A 58 -1.52 -8.71 9.03
N ILE A 59 -2.08 -7.71 8.38
CA ILE A 59 -3.40 -7.14 8.77
C ILE A 59 -4.50 -8.19 8.68
N ALA A 60 -4.49 -9.01 7.64
CA ALA A 60 -5.48 -10.06 7.42
C ALA A 60 -5.16 -11.35 8.20
N HIS A 61 -3.95 -11.47 8.72
CA HIS A 61 -3.50 -12.61 9.51
C HIS A 61 -3.23 -12.15 10.95
N PRO A 62 -4.25 -11.85 11.76
CA PRO A 62 -4.08 -11.32 13.11
C PRO A 62 -3.37 -12.32 14.01
N GLY A 63 -2.51 -11.83 14.88
CA GLY A 63 -1.68 -12.66 15.74
C GLY A 63 -0.33 -13.07 15.12
N HIS A 64 -0.07 -12.65 13.90
CA HIS A 64 1.21 -12.87 13.23
C HIS A 64 2.01 -11.57 13.17
N GLU A 65 2.93 -11.42 14.09
CA GLU A 65 3.87 -10.30 14.09
C GLU A 65 4.96 -10.47 13.02
N LYS A 66 5.12 -11.69 12.53
CA LYS A 66 6.14 -12.05 11.53
C LYS A 66 5.58 -12.99 10.49
N ILE A 67 5.92 -12.74 9.26
CA ILE A 67 5.69 -13.67 8.15
C ILE A 67 6.88 -14.62 8.05
N TYR A 68 6.60 -15.90 8.00
CA TYR A 68 7.61 -16.95 7.92
C TYR A 68 7.52 -17.67 6.60
N THR A 69 8.67 -18.08 6.05
CA THR A 69 8.73 -18.98 4.90
C THR A 69 9.05 -20.39 5.37
N ALA A 70 8.37 -21.39 4.79
CA ALA A 70 8.52 -22.79 5.17
C ALA A 70 9.88 -23.36 4.80
N ASP A 71 10.46 -22.91 3.72
CA ASP A 71 11.73 -23.35 3.17
C ASP A 71 12.93 -22.53 3.64
N GLY A 72 12.72 -21.59 4.53
CA GLY A 72 13.79 -20.76 5.12
C GLY A 72 14.28 -19.61 4.24
N TYR A 73 13.61 -19.32 3.12
CA TYR A 73 13.93 -18.11 2.35
C TYR A 73 13.63 -16.86 3.17
N GLY A 74 14.58 -15.95 3.22
CA GLY A 74 14.39 -14.64 3.83
C GLY A 74 13.57 -13.71 2.92
N THR A 75 12.30 -14.05 2.70
CA THR A 75 11.41 -13.30 1.81
C THR A 75 10.86 -12.10 2.54
N ARG A 76 11.49 -10.96 2.35
CA ARG A 76 10.99 -9.70 2.91
C ARG A 76 10.26 -8.91 1.83
N SER A 77 8.96 -8.75 2.00
CA SER A 77 8.09 -8.01 1.08
C SER A 77 7.86 -6.61 1.62
N VAL A 78 8.40 -5.61 0.94
CA VAL A 78 8.35 -4.19 1.37
C VAL A 78 7.85 -3.25 0.27
N SER A 79 7.54 -3.76 -0.92
CA SER A 79 7.10 -2.97 -2.06
C SER A 79 5.70 -3.39 -2.51
N LEU A 80 4.96 -2.45 -3.07
CA LEU A 80 3.68 -2.68 -3.76
C LEU A 80 3.78 -2.42 -5.27
N ALA A 81 4.99 -2.28 -5.82
CA ALA A 81 5.19 -1.95 -7.23
C ALA A 81 4.49 -2.93 -8.19
N ASP A 82 4.50 -4.23 -7.87
CA ASP A 82 3.85 -5.27 -8.67
C ASP A 82 2.52 -5.76 -8.06
N ASN A 83 1.94 -4.98 -7.13
CA ASN A 83 0.61 -5.26 -6.59
C ASN A 83 -0.44 -5.23 -7.71
N TYR A 84 -1.44 -6.10 -7.61
CA TYR A 84 -2.49 -6.23 -8.63
C TYR A 84 -3.17 -4.90 -8.97
N PHE A 85 -3.63 -4.15 -7.96
CA PHE A 85 -4.35 -2.89 -8.17
C PHE A 85 -3.46 -1.74 -8.59
N VAL A 86 -2.18 -1.80 -8.24
CA VAL A 86 -1.18 -0.83 -8.72
C VAL A 86 -0.91 -1.06 -10.20
N GLN A 87 -0.69 -2.30 -10.61
CA GLN A 87 -0.36 -2.67 -11.98
C GLN A 87 -1.52 -2.48 -12.95
N ASN A 88 -2.75 -2.77 -12.55
CA ASN A 88 -3.91 -2.61 -13.44
C ASN A 88 -4.46 -1.16 -13.49
N GLY A 89 -3.88 -0.25 -12.73
CA GLY A 89 -4.30 1.16 -12.69
C GLY A 89 -5.51 1.45 -11.81
N GLU A 90 -6.08 0.47 -11.13
CA GLU A 90 -7.25 0.66 -10.28
C GLU A 90 -6.93 1.49 -9.03
N ALA A 91 -5.78 1.26 -8.41
CA ALA A 91 -5.33 2.06 -7.26
C ALA A 91 -5.21 3.54 -7.62
N ALA A 92 -4.75 3.87 -8.81
CA ALA A 92 -4.70 5.26 -9.29
C ALA A 92 -6.09 5.87 -9.44
N LYS A 93 -7.08 5.10 -9.84
CA LYS A 93 -8.49 5.56 -9.90
C LYS A 93 -9.05 5.82 -8.51
N TRP A 94 -8.70 5.02 -7.51
CA TRP A 94 -9.11 5.28 -6.13
C TRP A 94 -8.58 6.63 -5.62
N VAL A 95 -7.36 7.00 -6.00
CA VAL A 95 -6.76 8.28 -5.61
C VAL A 95 -7.63 9.46 -6.05
N GLU A 96 -8.23 9.40 -7.23
CA GLU A 96 -9.07 10.48 -7.75
C GLU A 96 -10.25 10.83 -6.82
N ASN A 97 -10.78 9.85 -6.09
CA ASN A 97 -11.87 10.09 -5.13
C ASN A 97 -11.44 10.95 -3.93
N TYR A 98 -10.14 11.04 -3.67
CA TYR A 98 -9.58 11.77 -2.53
C TYR A 98 -8.92 13.09 -2.94
N ARG A 99 -8.76 13.32 -4.22
CA ARG A 99 -7.98 14.43 -4.78
C ARG A 99 -8.36 15.78 -4.19
N ASP A 100 -9.62 16.14 -4.27
CA ASP A 100 -10.09 17.46 -3.83
C ASP A 100 -9.93 17.65 -2.33
N ARG A 101 -10.18 16.61 -1.56
CA ARG A 101 -10.02 16.64 -0.09
C ARG A 101 -8.56 16.82 0.33
N ILE A 102 -7.65 16.14 -0.34
CA ILE A 102 -6.21 16.29 -0.11
C ILE A 102 -5.77 17.70 -0.53
N GLN A 103 -6.19 18.14 -1.71
CA GLN A 103 -5.78 19.43 -2.24
C GLN A 103 -6.26 20.59 -1.36
N THR A 104 -7.45 20.52 -0.82
CA THR A 104 -7.98 21.51 0.13
C THR A 104 -7.06 21.65 1.34
N GLN A 105 -6.56 20.55 1.89
CA GLN A 105 -5.63 20.56 3.03
C GLN A 105 -4.26 21.15 2.65
N LEU A 106 -3.77 20.83 1.47
CA LEU A 106 -2.49 21.35 0.98
C LEU A 106 -2.56 22.86 0.71
N GLU A 107 -3.65 23.34 0.16
CA GLU A 107 -3.90 24.79 -0.05
C GLU A 107 -3.97 25.55 1.27
N ALA A 108 -4.55 24.94 2.29
CA ALA A 108 -4.61 25.48 3.65
C ALA A 108 -3.28 25.36 4.41
N LYS A 109 -2.25 24.77 3.80
CA LYS A 109 -0.93 24.52 4.42
C LYS A 109 -1.01 23.69 5.71
N THR A 110 -1.95 22.75 5.78
CA THR A 110 -2.07 21.83 6.91
C THR A 110 -0.92 20.84 6.88
N THR A 111 -0.25 20.62 8.01
CA THR A 111 0.94 19.76 8.09
C THR A 111 0.60 18.32 8.48
N ASP A 112 -0.35 18.13 9.37
CA ASP A 112 -0.83 16.81 9.82
C ASP A 112 -2.35 16.79 9.71
N PHE A 113 -2.88 15.85 8.95
CA PHE A 113 -4.32 15.73 8.78
C PHE A 113 -4.74 14.30 8.48
N THR A 114 -6.01 14.02 8.68
CA THR A 114 -6.63 12.76 8.36
C THR A 114 -7.81 12.97 7.44
N ILE A 115 -8.05 11.99 6.59
CA ILE A 115 -9.25 11.96 5.73
C ILE A 115 -9.93 10.62 5.98
N SER A 116 -11.22 10.66 6.31
CA SER A 116 -12.02 9.45 6.46
C SER A 116 -12.03 8.67 5.15
N ALA A 117 -11.79 7.38 5.22
CA ALA A 117 -11.78 6.53 4.04
C ALA A 117 -13.21 6.21 3.60
N ASP A 118 -13.44 6.20 2.28
CA ASP A 118 -14.75 5.91 1.69
C ASP A 118 -15.22 4.48 1.98
N ASN A 119 -14.26 3.59 2.30
CA ASN A 119 -14.49 2.20 2.68
C ASN A 119 -14.51 1.97 4.20
N SER A 120 -14.75 3.01 4.99
CA SER A 120 -14.72 2.92 6.47
C SER A 120 -15.76 1.97 7.05
N SER A 121 -16.78 1.59 6.28
CA SER A 121 -17.78 0.58 6.66
C SER A 121 -17.36 -0.86 6.40
N TYR A 122 -16.26 -1.07 5.68
CA TYR A 122 -15.75 -2.41 5.40
C TYR A 122 -15.12 -3.04 6.65
N PRO A 123 -15.01 -4.38 6.72
CA PRO A 123 -14.21 -5.01 7.76
C PRO A 123 -12.80 -4.41 7.82
N PRO A 124 -12.24 -4.19 9.03
CA PRO A 124 -10.94 -3.52 9.17
C PRO A 124 -9.79 -4.19 8.42
N SER A 125 -9.82 -5.53 8.26
CA SER A 125 -8.81 -6.24 7.48
C SER A 125 -8.87 -5.90 6.00
N ILE A 126 -10.06 -5.71 5.45
CA ILE A 126 -10.26 -5.36 4.03
C ILE A 126 -9.90 -3.89 3.79
N SER A 127 -10.51 -2.98 4.58
CA SER A 127 -10.24 -1.55 4.43
C SER A 127 -8.79 -1.20 4.75
N GLY A 128 -8.18 -1.84 5.73
CA GLY A 128 -6.78 -1.63 6.10
C GLY A 128 -5.82 -1.97 4.96
N ILE A 129 -6.04 -3.11 4.30
CA ILE A 129 -5.22 -3.51 3.14
C ILE A 129 -5.48 -2.56 1.96
N GLN A 130 -6.74 -2.32 1.61
CA GLN A 130 -7.09 -1.43 0.51
C GLN A 130 -6.51 -0.03 0.71
N ASN A 131 -6.62 0.52 1.91
CA ASN A 131 -6.11 1.86 2.22
C ASN A 131 -4.57 1.90 2.26
N GLY A 132 -3.91 0.81 2.61
CA GLY A 132 -2.46 0.68 2.48
C GLY A 132 -2.00 0.76 1.03
N ILE A 133 -2.69 0.08 0.12
CA ILE A 133 -2.45 0.15 -1.32
C ILE A 133 -2.75 1.56 -1.86
N LEU A 134 -3.86 2.15 -1.43
CA LEU A 134 -4.25 3.50 -1.80
C LEU A 134 -3.21 4.55 -1.36
N ALA A 135 -2.71 4.44 -0.14
CA ALA A 135 -1.66 5.32 0.37
C ALA A 135 -0.37 5.20 -0.45
N TYR A 136 0.01 3.98 -0.82
CA TYR A 136 1.14 3.77 -1.72
C TYR A 136 0.92 4.49 -3.06
N ALA A 137 -0.25 4.35 -3.67
CA ALA A 137 -0.57 5.02 -4.92
C ALA A 137 -0.53 6.55 -4.79
N ILE A 138 -1.03 7.11 -3.70
CA ILE A 138 -0.93 8.56 -3.41
C ILE A 138 0.53 9.01 -3.36
N ASN A 139 1.38 8.22 -2.68
CA ASN A 139 2.79 8.54 -2.53
C ASN A 139 3.57 8.46 -3.85
N GLN A 140 3.02 7.80 -4.88
CA GLN A 140 3.60 7.75 -6.22
C GLN A 140 3.13 8.90 -7.13
N MET A 141 2.18 9.72 -6.70
CA MET A 141 1.58 10.77 -7.54
C MET A 141 2.38 12.07 -7.49
N ASP A 142 2.71 12.60 -8.66
CA ASP A 142 3.47 13.86 -8.78
C ASP A 142 2.63 15.10 -8.58
N TRP A 143 1.37 15.04 -8.95
CA TRP A 143 0.51 16.22 -9.04
C TRP A 143 0.12 16.83 -7.69
N PHE A 144 0.35 16.14 -6.57
CA PHE A 144 0.22 16.74 -5.24
C PHE A 144 1.41 17.62 -4.85
N CYS A 145 2.54 17.41 -5.48
CA CYS A 145 3.80 18.08 -5.15
C CYS A 145 4.43 18.73 -6.39
N ASN A 146 3.60 19.20 -7.31
CA ASN A 146 4.03 19.76 -8.59
C ASN A 146 4.84 21.05 -8.48
N ASP A 147 4.72 21.77 -7.37
CA ASP A 147 5.50 22.97 -7.09
C ASP A 147 6.89 22.67 -6.51
N SER A 148 7.18 21.39 -6.24
CA SER A 148 8.42 20.88 -5.64
C SER A 148 8.80 21.46 -4.26
N LYS A 149 7.99 22.35 -3.73
CA LYS A 149 8.11 22.90 -2.37
C LYS A 149 7.27 22.14 -1.37
N THR A 150 6.27 21.45 -1.86
CA THR A 150 5.35 20.64 -1.06
C THR A 150 5.80 19.17 -1.08
N GLN A 151 5.87 18.58 0.08
CA GLN A 151 6.08 17.14 0.25
C GLN A 151 4.86 16.56 0.96
N LEU A 152 4.33 15.47 0.45
CA LEU A 152 3.18 14.78 1.00
C LEU A 152 3.51 13.31 1.24
N TYR A 153 3.17 12.83 2.42
CA TYR A 153 3.27 11.43 2.74
C TYR A 153 1.96 10.91 3.32
N ALA A 154 1.43 9.85 2.72
CA ALA A 154 0.20 9.20 3.12
C ALA A 154 0.47 7.84 3.78
N THR A 155 -0.30 7.54 4.82
CA THR A 155 -0.35 6.23 5.47
C THR A 155 -1.80 5.75 5.50
N GLY A 156 -2.04 4.51 5.07
CA GLY A 156 -3.37 3.90 5.11
C GLY A 156 -3.65 3.23 6.46
N LYS A 157 -4.83 3.48 7.01
CA LYS A 157 -5.38 2.82 8.18
C LYS A 157 -6.76 2.22 7.84
N ALA A 158 -7.32 1.43 8.74
CA ALA A 158 -8.56 0.72 8.49
C ALA A 158 -9.75 1.63 8.13
N ALA A 159 -9.86 2.80 8.78
CA ALA A 159 -11.01 3.70 8.59
C ALA A 159 -10.63 5.06 8.01
N GLN A 160 -9.35 5.32 7.81
CA GLN A 160 -8.87 6.65 7.42
C GLN A 160 -7.52 6.59 6.72
N LEU A 161 -7.21 7.67 6.03
CA LEU A 161 -5.88 7.99 5.57
C LEU A 161 -5.27 9.04 6.49
N GLU A 162 -4.03 8.86 6.85
CA GLU A 162 -3.26 9.81 7.65
C GLU A 162 -2.19 10.46 6.76
N PHE A 163 -2.02 11.76 6.90
CA PHE A 163 -1.12 12.53 6.05
C PHE A 163 -0.16 13.38 6.87
N LYS A 164 1.06 13.45 6.36
CA LYS A 164 2.05 14.44 6.75
C LYS A 164 2.46 15.25 5.54
N ALA A 165 2.42 16.56 5.66
CA ALA A 165 2.82 17.48 4.61
C ALA A 165 3.86 18.47 5.13
N ALA A 166 4.82 18.80 4.29
CA ALA A 166 5.83 19.81 4.57
C ALA A 166 5.87 20.83 3.43
N TYR A 167 5.99 22.08 3.80
CA TYR A 167 6.00 23.21 2.88
C TYR A 167 7.29 23.97 3.04
N ASN A 168 8.12 24.01 2.00
CA ASN A 168 9.42 24.64 2.06
C ASN A 168 9.52 25.73 1.00
N GLU A 169 9.23 26.95 1.38
CA GLU A 169 9.25 28.13 0.53
C GLU A 169 10.64 28.45 -0.05
N ASN A 170 11.69 27.93 0.56
CA ASN A 170 13.08 28.22 0.22
C ASN A 170 13.79 27.11 -0.54
N LYS A 171 13.12 25.98 -0.80
CA LYS A 171 13.75 24.88 -1.54
C LYS A 171 13.71 25.16 -3.04
N PRO A 172 14.85 24.98 -3.76
CA PRO A 172 14.82 25.06 -5.21
C PRO A 172 13.95 23.95 -5.80
N THR A 173 13.35 24.27 -6.91
CA THR A 173 12.47 23.38 -7.66
C THR A 173 13.24 22.15 -8.16
N GLY A 174 12.76 20.99 -7.88
CA GLY A 174 13.24 19.71 -8.40
C GLY A 174 13.25 18.61 -7.34
N GLY A 175 12.52 17.57 -7.58
CA GLY A 175 12.52 16.36 -6.78
C GLY A 175 11.13 15.93 -6.29
N HIS A 176 10.87 14.66 -6.46
CA HIS A 176 9.70 14.00 -5.87
C HIS A 176 9.85 13.88 -4.36
N PRO A 177 8.76 13.83 -3.62
CA PRO A 177 8.82 13.51 -2.21
C PRO A 177 9.47 12.14 -2.01
N GLN A 178 10.26 12.03 -0.97
CA GLN A 178 10.81 10.73 -0.60
C GLN A 178 9.67 9.80 -0.18
N HIS A 179 9.66 8.62 -0.76
CA HIS A 179 8.76 7.56 -0.33
C HIS A 179 9.27 7.00 0.99
N VAL A 180 8.54 7.25 2.05
CA VAL A 180 8.81 6.68 3.35
C VAL A 180 7.78 5.60 3.62
N GLY A 181 8.23 4.47 4.03
CA GLY A 181 7.38 3.33 4.34
C GLY A 181 7.26 2.36 3.17
N GLY A 182 7.81 1.23 3.37
CA GLY A 182 7.73 0.09 2.46
C GLY A 182 8.83 0.00 1.43
N SER A 183 9.37 1.07 0.90
CA SER A 183 10.58 0.99 0.10
C SER A 183 11.54 2.08 0.51
N SER A 184 12.57 1.71 1.19
CA SER A 184 13.65 2.59 1.63
C SER A 184 14.55 3.08 0.50
N GLU A 185 14.17 2.94 -0.77
CA GLU A 185 15.15 2.99 -1.84
C GLU A 185 14.85 3.88 -3.03
N SER A 186 13.80 4.64 -3.04
CA SER A 186 13.66 5.59 -4.13
C SER A 186 13.84 7.02 -3.65
N THR A 187 15.10 7.36 -3.52
CA THR A 187 15.50 8.74 -3.58
C THR A 187 15.54 9.11 -5.06
N TYR A 188 14.51 9.72 -5.55
CA TYR A 188 14.59 10.40 -6.84
C TYR A 188 15.25 11.74 -6.62
N THR A 189 16.45 11.82 -7.03
CA THR A 189 17.15 13.10 -7.16
C THR A 189 16.87 13.73 -8.51
#